data_c3ddff94ff2dc3fa2eb0e345b8f95726
#
_entry.id   c3ddff94ff2dc3fa2eb0e345b8f95726
#
_cell.length_a   1.000
_cell.length_b   1.000
_cell.length_c   1.000
_cell.angle_alpha   90.00
_cell.angle_beta   90.00
_cell.angle_gamma   90.00
#
_symmetry.space_group_name_H-M   'P 1'
#
loop_
_entity.id
_entity.type
_entity.pdbx_description
1 polymer ?
#
loop_
_entity_poly.entity_id
_entity_poly.type
_entity_poly.pdbx_seq_one_letter_code
_entity_poly.pdbx_strand_id
1 'polypeptide(L)'
;IYGPNQDLLFKIYEKPDLSSTKIITPIKRNNIDIISMGFFLDSNTSATWRGPLLSGAIKQIINSSKWGNLDFLLIDMPPGTGDSYLTIFNELSVDHFILITSSNKLSISDSKRTISMLNKLDINILGYIENNIFDMSNSGNDNLFPKDDIHKLGTFKFNKNMYDFDPSYNNPDNKDIIIKIENII
;
A
#
# COMPACT_ATOMS: atom_id res chain seq x y z
N ILE A 1 -5.91 -2.86 -1.17
CA ILE A 1 -7.32 -2.50 -1.41
C ILE A 1 -7.74 -2.85 -2.83
N TYR A 2 -7.02 -2.43 -3.82
CA TYR A 2 -7.32 -2.71 -5.22
C TYR A 2 -6.20 -3.57 -5.82
N GLY A 3 -6.54 -4.63 -6.53
CA GLY A 3 -5.57 -5.61 -6.98
C GLY A 3 -5.55 -6.83 -6.05
N PRO A 4 -6.10 -7.95 -6.50
CA PRO A 4 -6.35 -9.13 -5.65
C PRO A 4 -5.10 -10.02 -5.53
N ASN A 5 -3.92 -9.46 -5.23
CA ASN A 5 -2.67 -10.22 -5.24
C ASN A 5 -2.13 -10.53 -3.83
N GLN A 6 -2.80 -10.06 -2.79
CA GLN A 6 -2.34 -10.30 -1.42
C GLN A 6 -2.50 -11.77 -1.01
N ASP A 7 -3.49 -12.46 -1.56
CA ASP A 7 -3.69 -13.90 -1.41
C ASP A 7 -2.48 -14.69 -1.94
N LEU A 8 -1.99 -14.34 -3.12
CA LEU A 8 -0.80 -14.94 -3.72
C LEU A 8 0.46 -14.60 -2.92
N LEU A 9 0.63 -13.32 -2.56
CA LEU A 9 1.81 -12.83 -1.83
C LEU A 9 1.96 -13.51 -0.48
N PHE A 10 0.87 -13.67 0.27
CA PHE A 10 0.88 -14.30 1.58
C PHE A 10 0.52 -15.79 1.56
N LYS A 11 0.36 -16.40 0.38
CA LYS A 11 -0.05 -17.80 0.20
C LYS A 11 -1.31 -18.14 0.99
N ILE A 12 -2.31 -17.27 0.89
CA ILE A 12 -3.61 -17.40 1.54
C ILE A 12 -4.58 -18.02 0.54
N TYR A 13 -5.10 -19.20 0.87
CA TYR A 13 -6.04 -19.95 0.03
C TYR A 13 -7.43 -20.03 0.67
N GLU A 14 -7.54 -19.66 1.93
CA GLU A 14 -8.79 -19.57 2.66
C GLU A 14 -9.50 -18.24 2.43
N LYS A 15 -10.83 -18.26 2.45
CA LYS A 15 -11.65 -17.04 2.44
C LYS A 15 -11.90 -16.59 3.89
N PRO A 16 -11.98 -15.26 4.14
CA PRO A 16 -12.37 -14.77 5.47
C PRO A 16 -13.74 -15.31 5.88
N ASP A 17 -13.89 -15.61 7.15
CA ASP A 17 -15.19 -15.95 7.68
C ASP A 17 -16.07 -14.69 7.70
N LEU A 18 -17.14 -14.75 6.92
CA LEU A 18 -18.21 -13.77 6.94
C LEU A 18 -19.24 -14.26 7.92
N SER A 19 -19.11 -13.88 9.17
CA SER A 19 -20.11 -14.22 10.19
C SER A 19 -21.51 -13.72 9.78
N SER A 20 -22.55 -14.34 10.31
CA SER A 20 -23.95 -13.93 10.11
C SER A 20 -24.21 -12.45 10.43
N THR A 21 -23.32 -11.82 11.19
CA THR A 21 -23.36 -10.42 11.58
C THR A 21 -22.68 -9.47 10.59
N LYS A 22 -22.24 -9.94 9.43
CA LYS A 22 -21.46 -9.18 8.44
C LYS A 22 -20.12 -8.65 8.94
N ILE A 23 -19.62 -9.15 10.05
CA ILE A 23 -18.28 -8.82 10.56
C ILE A 23 -17.25 -9.62 9.77
N ILE A 24 -16.22 -8.94 9.31
CA ILE A 24 -15.08 -9.52 8.60
C ILE A 24 -13.99 -9.83 9.61
N THR A 25 -13.60 -11.09 9.72
CA THR A 25 -12.45 -11.48 10.53
C THR A 25 -11.21 -11.50 9.65
N PRO A 26 -10.15 -10.72 9.97
CA PRO A 26 -8.91 -10.77 9.23
C PRO A 26 -8.27 -12.16 9.24
N ILE A 27 -7.59 -12.50 8.14
CA ILE A 27 -6.81 -13.74 8.06
C ILE A 27 -5.43 -13.49 8.64
N LYS A 28 -5.01 -14.33 9.58
CA LYS A 28 -3.70 -14.17 10.23
C LYS A 28 -2.62 -14.98 9.52
N ARG A 29 -1.53 -14.30 9.12
CA ARG A 29 -0.31 -14.91 8.56
C ARG A 29 0.92 -14.20 9.12
N ASN A 30 1.93 -14.97 9.57
CA ASN A 30 3.19 -14.42 10.10
C ASN A 30 3.02 -13.29 11.12
N ASN A 31 2.05 -13.42 12.02
CA ASN A 31 1.65 -12.39 13.00
C ASN A 31 1.08 -11.09 12.43
N ILE A 32 0.71 -11.10 11.15
CA ILE A 32 0.05 -9.98 10.47
C ILE A 32 -1.42 -10.37 10.24
N ASP A 33 -2.32 -9.47 10.59
CA ASP A 33 -3.74 -9.59 10.27
C ASP A 33 -3.99 -8.96 8.91
N ILE A 34 -4.54 -9.73 7.96
CA ILE A 34 -4.62 -9.34 6.55
C ILE A 34 -6.06 -9.37 6.08
N ILE A 35 -6.46 -8.31 5.39
CA ILE A 35 -7.69 -8.26 4.59
C ILE A 35 -7.35 -7.75 3.20
N SER A 36 -7.90 -8.41 2.20
CA SER A 36 -7.78 -7.99 0.80
C SER A 36 -9.13 -8.09 0.11
N MET A 37 -9.39 -7.17 -0.81
CA MET A 37 -10.53 -7.27 -1.72
C MET A 37 -10.53 -8.59 -2.49
N GLY A 38 -9.33 -9.14 -2.80
CA GLY A 38 -9.16 -10.41 -3.48
C GLY A 38 -9.79 -11.59 -2.78
N PHE A 39 -9.91 -11.54 -1.44
CA PHE A 39 -10.53 -12.63 -0.69
C PHE A 39 -12.05 -12.78 -0.94
N PHE A 40 -12.69 -11.72 -1.44
CA PHE A 40 -14.13 -11.69 -1.71
C PHE A 40 -14.47 -11.89 -3.18
N LEU A 41 -13.46 -11.96 -4.04
CA LEU A 41 -13.63 -12.17 -5.47
C LEU A 41 -13.48 -13.65 -5.82
N ASP A 42 -14.33 -14.14 -6.68
CA ASP A 42 -14.06 -15.43 -7.30
C ASP A 42 -13.01 -15.25 -8.40
N SER A 43 -12.03 -16.14 -8.45
CA SER A 43 -10.88 -16.12 -9.36
C SER A 43 -11.25 -16.02 -10.85
N ASN A 44 -12.49 -16.32 -11.19
CA ASN A 44 -13.01 -16.26 -12.56
C ASN A 44 -13.85 -15.02 -12.85
N THR A 45 -14.05 -14.13 -11.87
CA THR A 45 -14.86 -12.94 -12.07
C THR A 45 -13.95 -11.74 -12.25
N SER A 46 -13.80 -11.27 -13.49
CA SER A 46 -13.25 -9.93 -13.72
C SER A 46 -14.23 -8.91 -13.16
N ALA A 47 -14.10 -8.60 -11.87
CA ALA A 47 -14.94 -7.60 -11.25
C ALA A 47 -14.59 -6.23 -11.83
N THR A 48 -15.42 -5.73 -12.70
CA THR A 48 -15.34 -4.36 -13.18
C THR A 48 -15.86 -3.46 -12.04
N TRP A 49 -15.00 -3.18 -11.07
CA TRP A 49 -15.34 -2.28 -9.99
C TRP A 49 -15.48 -0.85 -10.52
N ARG A 50 -16.70 -0.42 -10.71
CA ARG A 50 -16.98 1.00 -10.97
C ARG A 50 -16.85 1.76 -9.66
N GLY A 51 -16.42 3.02 -9.72
CA GLY A 51 -16.10 3.86 -8.55
C GLY A 51 -17.02 3.69 -7.34
N PRO A 52 -18.37 3.81 -7.47
CA PRO A 52 -19.28 3.69 -6.33
C PRO A 52 -19.25 2.31 -5.65
N LEU A 53 -19.10 1.23 -6.43
CA LEU A 53 -19.01 -0.13 -5.89
C LEU A 53 -17.70 -0.34 -5.14
N LEU A 54 -16.60 0.16 -5.68
CA LEU A 54 -15.30 0.12 -5.03
C LEU A 54 -15.31 0.90 -3.71
N SER A 55 -15.84 2.10 -3.73
CA SER A 55 -15.98 2.93 -2.52
C SER A 55 -16.84 2.25 -1.45
N GLY A 56 -17.95 1.64 -1.84
CA GLY A 56 -18.81 0.87 -0.93
C GLY A 56 -18.07 -0.33 -0.29
N ALA A 57 -17.31 -1.06 -1.10
CA ALA A 57 -16.54 -2.20 -0.61
C ALA A 57 -15.38 -1.77 0.31
N ILE A 58 -14.69 -0.66 -0.01
CA ILE A 58 -13.67 -0.06 0.87
C ILE A 58 -14.27 0.29 2.22
N LYS A 59 -15.41 1.00 2.24
CA LYS A 59 -16.13 1.34 3.47
C LYS A 59 -16.52 0.11 4.28
N GLN A 60 -17.00 -0.92 3.62
CA GLN A 60 -17.35 -2.18 4.28
C GLN A 60 -16.13 -2.84 4.91
N ILE A 61 -15.01 -2.93 4.19
CA ILE A 61 -13.77 -3.49 4.73
C ILE A 61 -13.30 -2.69 5.95
N ILE A 62 -13.29 -1.38 5.87
CA ILE A 62 -12.83 -0.52 6.96
C ILE A 62 -13.74 -0.69 8.19
N ASN A 63 -15.06 -0.54 8.00
CA ASN A 63 -16.01 -0.43 9.10
C ASN A 63 -16.49 -1.77 9.65
N SER A 64 -16.39 -2.84 8.87
CA SER A 64 -16.88 -4.16 9.29
C SER A 64 -15.77 -5.13 9.72
N SER A 65 -14.51 -4.72 9.66
CA SER A 65 -13.38 -5.58 10.02
C SER A 65 -13.06 -5.51 11.50
N LYS A 66 -12.90 -6.69 12.11
CA LYS A 66 -12.56 -6.82 13.53
C LYS A 66 -11.04 -6.95 13.67
N TRP A 67 -10.33 -5.83 13.64
CA TRP A 67 -8.87 -5.80 13.72
C TRP A 67 -8.30 -6.12 15.10
N GLY A 68 -9.05 -5.90 16.18
CA GLY A 68 -8.48 -6.00 17.53
C GLY A 68 -7.56 -4.82 17.88
N ASN A 69 -6.57 -5.08 18.72
CA ASN A 69 -5.56 -4.07 19.06
C ASN A 69 -4.42 -4.18 18.05
N LEU A 70 -4.21 -3.10 17.30
CA LEU A 70 -3.13 -2.99 16.31
C LEU A 70 -2.09 -1.97 16.78
N ASP A 71 -0.82 -2.26 16.54
CA ASP A 71 0.25 -1.27 16.63
C ASP A 71 0.22 -0.37 15.40
N PHE A 72 0.01 -0.97 14.22
CA PHE A 72 -0.04 -0.27 12.93
C PHE A 72 -1.14 -0.85 12.04
N LEU A 73 -1.80 0.00 11.27
CA LEU A 73 -2.65 -0.37 10.15
C LEU A 73 -2.00 0.11 8.85
N LEU A 74 -1.50 -0.82 8.06
CA LEU A 74 -0.92 -0.53 6.74
C LEU A 74 -1.98 -0.65 5.65
N ILE A 75 -2.14 0.38 4.85
CA ILE A 75 -3.09 0.43 3.76
C ILE A 75 -2.33 0.48 2.44
N ASP A 76 -2.34 -0.63 1.70
CA ASP A 76 -1.84 -0.67 0.33
C ASP A 76 -2.84 0.04 -0.59
N MET A 77 -2.45 1.24 -1.02
CA MET A 77 -3.31 2.14 -1.79
C MET A 77 -3.39 1.71 -3.25
N PRO A 78 -4.55 1.87 -3.90
CA PRO A 78 -4.66 1.65 -5.33
C PRO A 78 -3.81 2.67 -6.12
N PRO A 79 -3.45 2.38 -7.37
CA PRO A 79 -2.76 3.35 -8.20
C PRO A 79 -3.66 4.55 -8.54
N GLY A 80 -3.05 5.70 -8.74
CA GLY A 80 -3.74 6.94 -9.14
C GLY A 80 -4.20 7.81 -7.98
N THR A 81 -5.16 8.69 -8.22
CA THR A 81 -5.67 9.71 -7.28
C THR A 81 -7.20 9.77 -7.26
N GLY A 82 -7.85 8.64 -7.49
CA GLY A 82 -9.30 8.56 -7.68
C GLY A 82 -10.13 8.49 -6.39
N ASP A 83 -11.41 8.19 -6.53
CA ASP A 83 -12.41 8.15 -5.45
C ASP A 83 -12.04 7.22 -4.29
N SER A 84 -11.23 6.19 -4.55
CA SER A 84 -10.76 5.28 -3.50
C SER A 84 -9.89 5.98 -2.44
N TYR A 85 -9.05 6.94 -2.85
CA TYR A 85 -8.26 7.75 -1.92
C TYR A 85 -9.17 8.60 -1.03
N LEU A 86 -10.09 9.33 -1.65
CA LEU A 86 -11.06 10.16 -0.91
C LEU A 86 -11.90 9.31 0.04
N THR A 87 -12.29 8.11 -0.38
CA THR A 87 -13.06 7.20 0.46
C THR A 87 -12.25 6.80 1.70
N ILE A 88 -10.98 6.40 1.54
CA ILE A 88 -10.13 5.99 2.65
C ILE A 88 -9.88 7.14 3.61
N PHE A 89 -9.53 8.33 3.11
CA PHE A 89 -9.26 9.50 3.95
C PHE A 89 -10.51 10.06 4.64
N ASN A 90 -11.70 9.79 4.11
CA ASN A 90 -12.96 10.14 4.78
C ASN A 90 -13.38 9.13 5.86
N GLU A 91 -12.97 7.86 5.72
CA GLU A 91 -13.35 6.80 6.67
C GLU A 91 -12.30 6.60 7.76
N LEU A 92 -11.05 6.98 7.52
CA LEU A 92 -9.93 6.79 8.43
C LEU A 92 -9.14 8.08 8.62
N SER A 93 -8.73 8.33 9.86
CA SER A 93 -7.67 9.28 10.15
C SER A 93 -6.33 8.62 9.79
N VAL A 94 -5.72 9.07 8.70
CA VAL A 94 -4.44 8.55 8.24
C VAL A 94 -3.33 9.44 8.81
N ASP A 95 -2.50 8.88 9.68
CA ASP A 95 -1.43 9.61 10.34
C ASP A 95 -0.30 9.97 9.37
N HIS A 96 0.06 9.01 8.51
CA HIS A 96 1.22 9.13 7.64
C HIS A 96 1.00 8.50 6.28
N PHE A 97 1.65 9.06 5.26
CA PHE A 97 1.68 8.53 3.90
C PHE A 97 3.13 8.34 3.45
N ILE A 98 3.43 7.18 2.87
CA ILE A 98 4.72 6.89 2.24
C ILE A 98 4.49 6.76 0.74
N LEU A 99 5.18 7.57 -0.05
CA LEU A 99 5.08 7.53 -1.49
C LEU A 99 6.05 6.49 -2.07
N ILE A 100 5.54 5.59 -2.91
CA ILE A 100 6.38 4.66 -3.68
C ILE A 100 6.40 5.13 -5.13
N THR A 101 7.59 5.33 -5.68
CA THR A 101 7.77 5.81 -7.05
C THR A 101 9.00 5.20 -7.70
N SER A 102 9.16 5.42 -8.99
CA SER A 102 10.39 5.10 -9.72
C SER A 102 10.94 6.36 -10.38
N SER A 103 12.22 6.33 -10.77
CA SER A 103 12.93 7.49 -11.34
C SER A 103 12.52 7.86 -12.77
N ASN A 104 11.61 7.13 -13.40
CA ASN A 104 11.16 7.48 -14.75
C ASN A 104 10.20 8.69 -14.72
N LYS A 105 10.19 9.45 -15.83
CA LYS A 105 9.42 10.71 -15.94
C LYS A 105 7.91 10.55 -15.73
N LEU A 106 7.33 9.42 -16.13
CA LEU A 106 5.89 9.16 -15.97
C LEU A 106 5.54 8.93 -14.50
N SER A 107 6.28 8.06 -13.82
CA SER A 107 6.09 7.80 -12.38
C SER A 107 6.27 9.08 -11.56
N ILE A 108 7.29 9.89 -11.86
CA ILE A 108 7.49 11.19 -11.19
C ILE A 108 6.30 12.12 -11.44
N SER A 109 5.77 12.18 -12.66
CA SER A 109 4.61 13.00 -12.97
C SER A 109 3.35 12.56 -12.20
N ASP A 110 3.12 11.26 -12.11
CA ASP A 110 1.98 10.70 -11.36
C ASP A 110 2.14 10.94 -9.86
N SER A 111 3.36 10.74 -9.34
CA SER A 111 3.70 11.03 -7.94
C SER A 111 3.44 12.49 -7.58
N LYS A 112 3.78 13.45 -8.45
CA LYS A 112 3.49 14.87 -8.22
C LYS A 112 1.98 15.17 -8.13
N ARG A 113 1.15 14.46 -8.89
CA ARG A 113 -0.31 14.58 -8.76
C ARG A 113 -0.80 14.06 -7.41
N THR A 114 -0.25 12.91 -6.97
CA THR A 114 -0.54 12.34 -5.65
C THR A 114 -0.11 13.31 -4.53
N ILE A 115 1.10 13.85 -4.57
CA ILE A 115 1.60 14.83 -3.62
C ILE A 115 0.67 16.06 -3.56
N SER A 116 0.30 16.61 -4.72
CA SER A 116 -0.61 17.76 -4.79
C SER A 116 -1.97 17.47 -4.17
N MET A 117 -2.49 16.26 -4.33
CA MET A 117 -3.74 15.82 -3.71
C MET A 117 -3.59 15.68 -2.20
N LEU A 118 -2.54 15.02 -1.71
CA LEU A 118 -2.28 14.81 -0.29
C LEU A 118 -2.11 16.14 0.44
N ASN A 119 -1.38 17.10 -0.15
CA ASN A 119 -1.21 18.44 0.40
C ASN A 119 -2.55 19.19 0.51
N LYS A 120 -3.47 19.02 -0.46
CA LYS A 120 -4.82 19.61 -0.38
C LYS A 120 -5.69 18.99 0.70
N LEU A 121 -5.42 17.75 1.06
CA LEU A 121 -6.14 17.00 2.10
C LEU A 121 -5.46 17.10 3.46
N ASP A 122 -4.37 17.86 3.55
CA ASP A 122 -3.55 18.03 4.78
C ASP A 122 -3.03 16.68 5.33
N ILE A 123 -2.68 15.75 4.43
CA ILE A 123 -2.13 14.44 4.78
C ILE A 123 -0.61 14.54 4.88
N ASN A 124 -0.06 14.12 6.01
CA ASN A 124 1.38 14.12 6.24
C ASN A 124 2.10 13.07 5.37
N ILE A 125 3.06 13.53 4.55
CA ILE A 125 3.90 12.66 3.73
C ILE A 125 5.23 12.49 4.45
N LEU A 126 5.49 11.29 5.00
CA LEU A 126 6.75 10.96 5.67
C LEU A 126 7.96 11.05 4.73
N GLY A 127 7.76 10.72 3.48
CA GLY A 127 8.81 10.69 2.48
C GLY A 127 8.46 9.77 1.32
N TYR A 128 9.46 9.52 0.47
CA TYR A 128 9.27 8.58 -0.63
C TYR A 128 10.34 7.48 -0.65
N ILE A 129 9.93 6.33 -1.16
CA ILE A 129 10.82 5.21 -1.47
C ILE A 129 10.91 5.09 -2.98
N GLU A 130 12.13 5.07 -3.51
CA GLU A 130 12.37 4.82 -4.92
C GLU A 130 12.39 3.30 -5.18
N ASN A 131 11.49 2.83 -6.02
CA ASN A 131 11.51 1.45 -6.48
C ASN A 131 12.36 1.36 -7.75
N ASN A 132 13.62 0.92 -7.61
CA ASN A 132 14.58 0.82 -8.69
C ASN A 132 14.71 -0.63 -9.18
N ILE A 133 13.74 -1.07 -9.97
CA ILE A 133 13.67 -2.44 -10.48
C ILE A 133 14.78 -2.71 -11.52
N PHE A 134 15.28 -1.68 -12.20
CA PHE A 134 16.14 -1.84 -13.36
C PHE A 134 17.62 -1.57 -13.09
N ASP A 135 18.02 -1.35 -11.82
CA ASP A 135 19.40 -1.01 -11.43
C ASP A 135 20.05 -0.01 -12.41
N MET A 136 19.30 1.03 -12.75
CA MET A 136 19.82 2.11 -13.56
C MET A 136 20.87 2.83 -12.72
N SER A 137 22.13 2.54 -12.95
CA SER A 137 23.30 3.03 -12.23
C SER A 137 23.43 4.57 -12.16
N ASN A 138 22.51 5.28 -12.76
CA ASN A 138 22.38 6.74 -12.73
C ASN A 138 21.28 7.27 -11.83
N SER A 139 20.62 6.44 -11.02
CA SER A 139 19.79 6.95 -9.92
C SER A 139 20.73 7.48 -8.84
N GLY A 140 21.28 8.65 -9.09
CA GLY A 140 22.09 9.38 -8.12
C GLY A 140 21.26 9.64 -6.84
N ASN A 141 21.91 10.12 -5.81
CA ASN A 141 21.29 10.61 -4.57
C ASN A 141 20.37 11.83 -4.79
N ASP A 142 20.00 12.11 -6.04
CA ASP A 142 19.20 13.27 -6.38
C ASP A 142 17.78 13.10 -5.87
N ASN A 143 17.34 14.09 -5.11
CA ASN A 143 15.95 14.12 -4.66
C ASN A 143 15.03 14.27 -5.88
N LEU A 144 14.11 13.31 -6.06
CA LEU A 144 13.14 13.32 -7.16
C LEU A 144 12.12 14.47 -7.04
N PHE A 145 11.94 15.00 -5.82
CA PHE A 145 10.94 16.02 -5.48
C PHE A 145 11.56 17.21 -4.73
N PRO A 146 12.59 17.88 -5.31
CA PRO A 146 13.32 18.93 -4.60
C PRO A 146 12.48 20.18 -4.30
N LYS A 147 11.34 20.36 -4.98
CA LYS A 147 10.43 21.50 -4.79
C LYS A 147 9.33 21.23 -3.79
N ASP A 148 9.10 19.98 -3.44
CA ASP A 148 7.96 19.54 -2.62
C ASP A 148 8.39 19.24 -1.18
N ASP A 149 9.68 19.47 -0.83
CA ASP A 149 10.28 19.22 0.48
C ASP A 149 10.04 17.79 1.01
N ILE A 150 10.01 16.81 0.11
CA ILE A 150 9.77 15.41 0.44
C ILE A 150 11.08 14.65 0.46
N HIS A 151 11.42 14.06 1.60
CA HIS A 151 12.67 13.35 1.81
C HIS A 151 12.67 11.95 1.17
N LYS A 152 13.83 11.54 0.65
CA LYS A 152 14.05 10.16 0.22
C LYS A 152 14.31 9.27 1.44
N LEU A 153 13.42 8.33 1.71
CA LEU A 153 13.59 7.32 2.76
C LEU A 153 14.59 6.24 2.35
N GLY A 154 14.56 5.85 1.09
CA GLY A 154 15.50 4.87 0.55
C GLY A 154 15.19 4.44 -0.88
N THR A 155 15.90 3.41 -1.32
CA THR A 155 15.73 2.80 -2.64
C THR A 155 15.57 1.30 -2.50
N PHE A 156 14.47 0.74 -2.98
CA PHE A 156 14.32 -0.70 -3.15
C PHE A 156 15.05 -1.12 -4.43
N LYS A 157 16.06 -1.96 -4.27
CA LYS A 157 16.76 -2.55 -5.40
C LYS A 157 16.06 -3.84 -5.80
N PHE A 158 16.12 -4.17 -7.09
CA PHE A 158 15.66 -5.46 -7.57
C PHE A 158 16.45 -6.58 -6.88
N ASN A 159 15.71 -7.54 -6.33
CA ASN A 159 16.29 -8.73 -5.76
C ASN A 159 15.55 -9.96 -6.33
N LYS A 160 16.30 -10.88 -6.93
CA LYS A 160 15.74 -12.08 -7.55
C LYS A 160 14.92 -12.93 -6.56
N ASN A 161 15.35 -12.97 -5.29
CA ASN A 161 14.65 -13.73 -4.26
C ASN A 161 13.29 -13.14 -3.88
N MET A 162 13.07 -11.84 -4.14
CA MET A 162 11.74 -11.19 -3.98
C MET A 162 10.80 -11.56 -5.12
N TYR A 163 11.31 -12.03 -6.25
CA TYR A 163 10.49 -12.36 -7.42
C TYR A 163 9.56 -13.55 -7.15
N ASP A 164 9.98 -14.49 -6.32
CA ASP A 164 9.18 -15.66 -5.95
C ASP A 164 8.14 -15.37 -4.84
N PHE A 165 8.00 -14.13 -4.43
CA PHE A 165 7.06 -13.67 -3.41
C PHE A 165 7.07 -14.54 -2.14
N ASP A 166 8.26 -14.80 -1.59
CA ASP A 166 8.37 -15.50 -0.32
C ASP A 166 8.20 -14.51 0.84
N PRO A 167 7.08 -14.52 1.57
CA PRO A 167 6.83 -13.59 2.65
C PRO A 167 7.74 -13.81 3.87
N SER A 168 8.46 -14.93 3.91
CA SER A 168 9.48 -15.20 4.94
C SER A 168 10.84 -14.58 4.58
N TYR A 169 11.00 -14.13 3.33
CA TYR A 169 12.24 -13.52 2.88
C TYR A 169 12.40 -12.11 3.43
N ASN A 170 13.31 -11.97 4.36
CA ASN A 170 13.70 -10.66 4.87
C ASN A 170 14.87 -10.11 4.03
N ASN A 171 14.59 -9.13 3.18
CA ASN A 171 15.61 -8.51 2.36
C ASN A 171 16.51 -7.61 3.23
N PRO A 172 17.78 -7.99 3.47
CA PRO A 172 18.67 -7.20 4.31
C PRO A 172 18.90 -5.78 3.77
N ASP A 173 18.83 -5.58 2.45
CA ASP A 173 19.04 -4.27 1.81
C ASP A 173 17.94 -3.27 2.15
N ASN A 174 16.77 -3.74 2.58
CA ASN A 174 15.64 -2.89 2.92
C ASN A 174 15.56 -2.55 4.42
N LYS A 175 16.40 -3.17 5.24
CA LYS A 175 16.36 -3.00 6.69
C LYS A 175 16.57 -1.55 7.12
N ASP A 176 17.49 -0.85 6.49
CA ASP A 176 17.78 0.56 6.80
C ASP A 176 16.59 1.48 6.52
N ILE A 177 15.79 1.16 5.49
CA ILE A 177 14.58 1.90 5.15
C ILE A 177 13.52 1.72 6.24
N ILE A 178 13.33 0.48 6.70
CA ILE A 178 12.38 0.15 7.76
C ILE A 178 12.77 0.88 9.05
N ILE A 179 14.05 0.81 9.45
CA ILE A 179 14.56 1.51 10.64
C ILE A 179 14.35 3.02 10.54
N LYS A 180 14.54 3.62 9.36
CA LYS A 180 14.26 5.05 9.17
C LYS A 180 12.80 5.38 9.39
N ILE A 181 11.89 4.56 8.87
CA ILE A 181 10.45 4.73 9.05
C ILE A 181 10.10 4.61 10.54
N GLU A 182 10.56 3.55 11.22
CA GLU A 182 10.33 3.32 12.65
C GLU A 182 10.81 4.46 13.54
N ASN A 183 11.89 5.16 13.16
CA ASN A 183 12.42 6.30 13.91
C ASN A 183 11.65 7.61 13.67
N ILE A 184 10.76 7.66 12.67
CA ILE A 184 9.99 8.86 12.35
C ILE A 184 8.58 8.78 12.96
N ILE A 185 8.01 7.56 13.03
CA ILE A 185 6.71 7.28 13.64
C ILE A 185 6.86 7.00 15.14
#